data_8e4f7b167613f76e8b610b705052dfdc
#
_entry.id   8e4f7b167613f76e8b610b705052dfdc
#
_cell.length_a   1.000
_cell.length_b   1.000
_cell.length_c   1.000
_cell.angle_alpha   90.00
_cell.angle_beta   90.00
_cell.angle_gamma   90.00
#
_symmetry.space_group_name_H-M   'P 1'
#
loop_
_entity.id
_entity.type
_entity.pdbx_description
1 polymer ?
#
loop_
_entity_poly.entity_id
_entity_poly.type
_entity_poly.pdbx_seq_one_letter_code
_entity_poly.pdbx_strand_id
1 'polypeptide(L)'
;MNPDIEQYRIAREPFYRPQGDEVVLHEAAYAARLPVMLKGPTGCGKSRFVEYMAWKLGRPLITVACNEDMTASDLVGRYLLDRDGTRWLDGPLTTAARIGAICYLDEIVEARQDTTVVIHPLTDHRRTLPLDKKGEVVAAHPDFQLVISYNPGYQSLMKDLKPSTKQRFAAFDFDYPEPALEAEIVARETGIDADTAARLVKLAQAARNLKGHGLSEGTSTRLVVYAAQLILRGIAPRAACRTAMVRPITDDADIRETLDHAIDAIFA
;
A
#
# COMPACT_ATOMS: atom_id res chain seq x y z
N MET A 1 -24.32 11.58 12.93
CA MET A 1 -23.31 12.67 12.81
C MET A 1 -22.54 12.37 11.53
N ASN A 2 -22.60 13.24 10.52
CA ASN A 2 -21.74 13.05 9.35
C ASN A 2 -20.29 13.17 9.83
N PRO A 3 -19.42 12.18 9.58
CA PRO A 3 -18.00 12.37 9.86
C PRO A 3 -17.54 13.61 9.11
N ASP A 4 -16.68 14.39 9.75
CA ASP A 4 -16.08 15.55 9.09
C ASP A 4 -15.27 15.04 7.90
N ILE A 5 -15.77 15.23 6.69
CA ILE A 5 -15.18 14.73 5.45
C ILE A 5 -13.79 15.31 5.26
N GLU A 6 -13.57 16.52 5.74
CA GLU A 6 -12.29 17.23 5.58
C GLU A 6 -11.13 16.53 6.30
N GLN A 7 -11.36 15.80 7.38
CA GLN A 7 -10.34 15.02 8.08
C GLN A 7 -9.71 13.92 7.20
N TYR A 8 -10.44 13.47 6.17
CA TYR A 8 -9.99 12.41 5.26
C TYR A 8 -9.40 12.96 3.96
N ARG A 9 -9.35 14.29 3.77
CA ARG A 9 -8.78 14.90 2.57
C ARG A 9 -7.28 15.06 2.69
N ILE A 10 -6.59 14.78 1.59
CA ILE A 10 -5.15 15.02 1.47
C ILE A 10 -4.96 16.48 1.07
N ALA A 11 -4.48 17.30 2.01
CA ALA A 11 -4.38 18.76 1.85
C ALA A 11 -3.26 19.21 0.91
N ARG A 12 -2.20 18.40 0.75
CA ARG A 12 -1.04 18.74 -0.07
C ARG A 12 -0.79 17.62 -1.07
N GLU A 13 -0.30 17.98 -2.26
CA GLU A 13 0.08 17.00 -3.26
C GLU A 13 1.15 16.04 -2.72
N PRO A 14 0.85 14.74 -2.64
CA PRO A 14 1.86 13.75 -2.31
C PRO A 14 2.86 13.66 -3.46
N PHE A 15 4.15 13.59 -3.13
CA PHE A 15 5.14 13.36 -4.17
C PHE A 15 4.98 11.94 -4.73
N TYR A 16 4.64 11.86 -6.00
CA TYR A 16 4.54 10.63 -6.77
C TYR A 16 5.09 10.84 -8.18
N ARG A 17 5.90 9.89 -8.66
CA ARG A 17 6.40 9.88 -10.04
C ARG A 17 5.84 8.67 -10.75
N PRO A 18 5.01 8.87 -11.77
CA PRO A 18 4.47 7.77 -12.58
C PRO A 18 5.60 6.93 -13.19
N GLN A 19 5.39 5.61 -13.17
CA GLN A 19 6.31 4.63 -13.76
C GLN A 19 5.84 4.19 -15.15
N GLY A 20 4.58 4.42 -15.47
CA GLY A 20 3.93 4.05 -16.71
C GLY A 20 2.60 4.80 -16.86
N ASP A 21 1.57 4.07 -17.23
CA ASP A 21 0.23 4.57 -17.50
C ASP A 21 -0.76 4.40 -16.33
N GLU A 22 -0.27 3.98 -15.15
CA GLU A 22 -1.11 3.66 -13.99
C GLU A 22 -2.01 4.82 -13.55
N VAL A 23 -1.54 6.07 -13.72
CA VAL A 23 -2.34 7.27 -13.38
C VAL A 23 -3.53 7.40 -14.33
N VAL A 24 -3.30 7.29 -15.64
CA VAL A 24 -4.34 7.41 -16.66
C VAL A 24 -5.34 6.25 -16.55
N LEU A 25 -4.83 5.05 -16.33
CA LEU A 25 -5.67 3.86 -16.14
C LEU A 25 -6.54 3.97 -14.88
N HIS A 26 -6.00 4.52 -13.79
CA HIS A 26 -6.77 4.71 -12.57
C HIS A 26 -7.84 5.78 -12.74
N GLU A 27 -7.56 6.90 -13.42
CA GLU A 27 -8.57 7.92 -13.74
C GLU A 27 -9.71 7.32 -14.57
N ALA A 28 -9.37 6.49 -15.56
CA ALA A 28 -10.37 5.80 -16.37
C ALA A 28 -11.20 4.79 -15.55
N ALA A 29 -10.53 4.00 -14.68
CA ALA A 29 -11.21 3.07 -13.79
C ALA A 29 -12.13 3.79 -12.79
N TYR A 30 -11.70 4.94 -12.27
CA TYR A 30 -12.51 5.78 -11.38
C TYR A 30 -13.75 6.31 -12.10
N ALA A 31 -13.58 6.87 -13.30
CA ALA A 31 -14.70 7.37 -14.12
C ALA A 31 -15.70 6.27 -14.47
N ALA A 32 -15.21 5.06 -14.70
CA ALA A 32 -16.01 3.87 -14.95
C ALA A 32 -16.58 3.21 -13.67
N ARG A 33 -16.27 3.75 -12.48
CA ARG A 33 -16.65 3.23 -11.16
C ARG A 33 -16.20 1.78 -10.92
N LEU A 34 -15.06 1.42 -11.47
CA LEU A 34 -14.47 0.09 -11.28
C LEU A 34 -13.67 0.05 -9.97
N PRO A 35 -13.75 -1.05 -9.21
CA PRO A 35 -12.84 -1.28 -8.11
C PRO A 35 -11.44 -1.62 -8.65
N VAL A 36 -10.40 -1.23 -7.92
CA VAL A 36 -9.00 -1.35 -8.35
C VAL A 36 -8.23 -2.26 -7.41
N MET A 37 -7.35 -3.09 -7.98
CA MET A 37 -6.44 -3.96 -7.25
C MET A 37 -5.00 -3.65 -7.64
N LEU A 38 -4.18 -3.26 -6.65
CA LEU A 38 -2.77 -2.96 -6.81
C LEU A 38 -1.95 -4.18 -6.40
N LYS A 39 -1.19 -4.76 -7.34
CA LYS A 39 -0.31 -5.91 -7.10
C LYS A 39 1.14 -5.49 -7.21
N GLY A 40 1.98 -5.96 -6.31
CA GLY A 40 3.42 -5.69 -6.39
C GLY A 40 4.13 -5.85 -5.06
N PRO A 41 5.47 -5.78 -5.06
CA PRO A 41 6.30 -6.02 -3.90
C PRO A 41 6.07 -4.97 -2.80
N THR A 42 6.55 -5.29 -1.61
CA THR A 42 6.50 -4.36 -0.46
C THR A 42 7.35 -3.11 -0.74
N GLY A 43 6.79 -1.94 -0.43
CA GLY A 43 7.53 -0.66 -0.51
C GLY A 43 7.87 -0.19 -1.93
N CYS A 44 7.16 -0.67 -2.97
CA CYS A 44 7.27 -0.18 -4.35
C CYS A 44 6.41 1.06 -4.67
N GLY A 45 5.71 1.62 -3.68
CA GLY A 45 4.97 2.88 -3.84
C GLY A 45 3.45 2.77 -3.97
N LYS A 46 2.82 1.58 -3.81
CA LYS A 46 1.36 1.40 -3.94
C LYS A 46 0.54 2.37 -3.10
N SER A 47 0.83 2.48 -1.80
CA SER A 47 0.07 3.37 -0.90
C SER A 47 0.29 4.84 -1.25
N ARG A 48 1.51 5.23 -1.67
CA ARG A 48 1.81 6.57 -2.15
C ARG A 48 1.03 6.91 -3.43
N PHE A 49 0.88 5.95 -4.34
CA PHE A 49 0.05 6.09 -5.52
C PHE A 49 -1.42 6.36 -5.16
N VAL A 50 -1.98 5.61 -4.21
CA VAL A 50 -3.38 5.81 -3.77
C VAL A 50 -3.56 7.19 -3.14
N GLU A 51 -2.62 7.64 -2.30
CA GLU A 51 -2.62 8.99 -1.74
C GLU A 51 -2.61 10.06 -2.85
N TYR A 52 -1.71 9.90 -3.83
CA TYR A 52 -1.61 10.81 -4.97
C TYR A 52 -2.91 10.84 -5.79
N MET A 53 -3.51 9.68 -6.08
CA MET A 53 -4.76 9.62 -6.82
C MET A 53 -5.94 10.21 -6.05
N ALA A 54 -6.02 10.00 -4.75
CA ALA A 54 -7.05 10.60 -3.90
C ALA A 54 -6.94 12.15 -3.92
N TRP A 55 -5.71 12.67 -3.79
CA TRP A 55 -5.46 14.10 -3.93
C TRP A 55 -5.83 14.61 -5.32
N LYS A 56 -5.36 13.96 -6.38
CA LYS A 56 -5.58 14.36 -7.78
C LYS A 56 -7.06 14.37 -8.15
N LEU A 57 -7.82 13.40 -7.68
CA LEU A 57 -9.27 13.29 -7.89
C LEU A 57 -10.08 14.18 -6.94
N GLY A 58 -9.43 14.84 -5.96
CA GLY A 58 -10.10 15.66 -4.95
C GLY A 58 -11.02 14.85 -4.04
N ARG A 59 -10.68 13.56 -3.77
CA ARG A 59 -11.52 12.64 -2.98
C ARG A 59 -10.95 12.39 -1.59
N PRO A 60 -11.82 12.23 -0.58
CA PRO A 60 -11.39 11.76 0.72
C PRO A 60 -10.77 10.35 0.58
N LEU A 61 -9.75 10.05 1.40
CA LEU A 61 -9.10 8.74 1.45
C LEU A 61 -9.27 8.14 2.83
N ILE A 62 -9.83 6.93 2.89
CA ILE A 62 -9.90 6.13 4.10
C ILE A 62 -9.05 4.89 3.88
N THR A 63 -7.91 4.83 4.57
CA THR A 63 -6.97 3.70 4.51
C THR A 63 -7.18 2.77 5.69
N VAL A 64 -7.21 1.48 5.41
CA VAL A 64 -7.31 0.40 6.41
C VAL A 64 -6.17 -0.58 6.18
N ALA A 65 -5.26 -0.69 7.15
CA ALA A 65 -4.25 -1.76 7.15
C ALA A 65 -4.91 -3.06 7.62
N CYS A 66 -5.01 -4.02 6.72
CA CYS A 66 -5.63 -5.30 7.02
C CYS A 66 -4.68 -6.20 7.81
N ASN A 67 -5.23 -7.00 8.72
CA ASN A 67 -4.48 -7.96 9.53
C ASN A 67 -5.35 -9.17 9.91
N GLU A 68 -4.74 -10.21 10.50
CA GLU A 68 -5.40 -11.47 10.84
C GLU A 68 -6.50 -11.34 11.91
N ASP A 69 -6.40 -10.34 12.79
CA ASP A 69 -7.38 -10.12 13.86
C ASP A 69 -8.63 -9.36 13.38
N MET A 70 -8.55 -8.77 12.19
CA MET A 70 -9.63 -7.98 11.62
C MET A 70 -10.84 -8.84 11.27
N THR A 71 -12.00 -8.42 11.74
CA THR A 71 -13.29 -9.02 11.42
C THR A 71 -14.09 -8.16 10.45
N ALA A 72 -15.11 -8.73 9.82
CA ALA A 72 -16.05 -7.97 9.00
C ALA A 72 -16.67 -6.79 9.76
N SER A 73 -16.91 -6.94 11.07
CA SER A 73 -17.47 -5.86 11.90
C SER A 73 -16.52 -4.66 12.04
N ASP A 74 -15.22 -4.87 11.96
CA ASP A 74 -14.26 -3.76 12.02
C ASP A 74 -14.26 -2.92 10.74
N LEU A 75 -14.58 -3.53 9.60
CA LEU A 75 -14.77 -2.83 8.33
C LEU A 75 -16.15 -2.16 8.22
N VAL A 76 -17.19 -2.92 8.58
CA VAL A 76 -18.58 -2.54 8.31
C VAL A 76 -19.16 -1.66 9.42
N GLY A 77 -18.88 -2.01 10.66
CA GLY A 77 -19.39 -1.31 11.84
C GLY A 77 -19.93 -2.23 12.90
N ARG A 78 -20.19 -1.66 14.06
CA ARG A 78 -20.63 -2.40 15.25
C ARG A 78 -21.49 -1.54 16.17
N TYR A 79 -22.26 -2.22 17.00
CA TYR A 79 -22.93 -1.56 18.11
C TYR A 79 -21.94 -1.30 19.26
N LEU A 80 -21.98 -0.08 19.78
CA LEU A 80 -21.30 0.30 21.01
C LEU A 80 -22.34 0.50 22.10
N LEU A 81 -22.05 0.00 23.29
CA LEU A 81 -22.81 0.28 24.50
C LEU A 81 -22.10 1.42 25.25
N ASP A 82 -22.80 2.51 25.47
CA ASP A 82 -22.34 3.62 26.29
C ASP A 82 -23.39 3.93 27.40
N ARG A 83 -23.17 5.05 28.12
CA ARG A 83 -24.06 5.44 29.24
C ARG A 83 -25.48 5.78 28.79
N ASP A 84 -25.63 6.20 27.53
CA ASP A 84 -26.90 6.63 26.94
C ASP A 84 -27.62 5.48 26.19
N GLY A 85 -27.03 4.27 26.20
CA GLY A 85 -27.58 3.08 25.58
C GLY A 85 -26.73 2.52 24.44
N THR A 86 -27.35 1.74 23.56
CA THR A 86 -26.68 1.09 22.44
C THR A 86 -26.76 1.97 21.17
N ARG A 87 -25.62 2.33 20.60
CA ARG A 87 -25.57 3.07 19.34
C ARG A 87 -24.73 2.34 18.28
N TRP A 88 -25.12 2.47 17.05
CA TRP A 88 -24.34 1.98 15.92
C TRP A 88 -23.18 2.92 15.60
N LEU A 89 -22.00 2.36 15.36
CA LEU A 89 -20.83 3.06 14.82
C LEU A 89 -20.48 2.45 13.47
N ASP A 90 -20.53 3.27 12.41
CA ASP A 90 -20.09 2.85 11.09
C ASP A 90 -18.58 2.55 11.12
N GLY A 91 -18.18 1.46 10.47
CA GLY A 91 -16.77 1.15 10.22
C GLY A 91 -16.22 1.94 9.03
N PRO A 92 -14.91 1.85 8.78
CA PRO A 92 -14.24 2.64 7.75
C PRO A 92 -14.80 2.40 6.34
N LEU A 93 -15.14 1.15 5.99
CA LEU A 93 -15.71 0.81 4.69
C LEU A 93 -17.12 1.43 4.52
N THR A 94 -17.97 1.35 5.55
CA THR A 94 -19.30 1.95 5.53
C THR A 94 -19.22 3.47 5.45
N THR A 95 -18.32 4.08 6.23
CA THR A 95 -18.06 5.52 6.18
C THR A 95 -17.65 5.93 4.78
N ALA A 96 -16.65 5.26 4.18
CA ALA A 96 -16.20 5.54 2.82
C ALA A 96 -17.33 5.41 1.79
N ALA A 97 -18.13 4.34 1.88
CA ALA A 97 -19.24 4.10 0.97
C ALA A 97 -20.31 5.20 1.04
N ARG A 98 -20.57 5.73 2.25
CA ARG A 98 -21.57 6.81 2.44
C ARG A 98 -21.10 8.17 1.95
N ILE A 99 -19.82 8.52 2.20
CA ILE A 99 -19.31 9.87 1.89
C ILE A 99 -18.67 9.99 0.50
N GLY A 100 -18.58 8.90 -0.27
CA GLY A 100 -17.96 8.93 -1.60
C GLY A 100 -16.43 9.01 -1.55
N ALA A 101 -15.83 8.40 -0.55
CA ALA A 101 -14.38 8.34 -0.42
C ALA A 101 -13.76 7.19 -1.24
N ILE A 102 -12.47 7.29 -1.51
CA ILE A 102 -11.65 6.14 -1.87
C ILE A 102 -11.39 5.35 -0.59
N CYS A 103 -11.84 4.09 -0.55
CA CYS A 103 -11.53 3.16 0.53
C CYS A 103 -10.36 2.27 0.10
N TYR A 104 -9.22 2.43 0.74
CA TYR A 104 -8.03 1.65 0.46
C TYR A 104 -7.81 0.58 1.53
N LEU A 105 -7.98 -0.69 1.16
CA LEU A 105 -7.68 -1.83 2.01
C LEU A 105 -6.28 -2.33 1.67
N ASP A 106 -5.32 -1.94 2.50
CA ASP A 106 -3.92 -2.30 2.31
C ASP A 106 -3.65 -3.71 2.85
N GLU A 107 -2.94 -4.51 2.06
CA GLU A 107 -2.60 -5.90 2.37
C GLU A 107 -3.83 -6.77 2.67
N ILE A 108 -4.86 -6.69 1.81
CA ILE A 108 -6.17 -7.36 2.01
C ILE A 108 -6.06 -8.87 2.28
N VAL A 109 -5.03 -9.51 1.79
CA VAL A 109 -4.77 -10.95 1.98
C VAL A 109 -4.38 -11.32 3.40
N GLU A 110 -3.93 -10.35 4.21
CA GLU A 110 -3.69 -10.56 5.63
C GLU A 110 -4.98 -10.63 6.44
N ALA A 111 -6.09 -10.10 5.92
CA ALA A 111 -7.39 -10.24 6.55
C ALA A 111 -7.93 -11.67 6.41
N ARG A 112 -8.78 -12.07 7.32
CA ARG A 112 -9.49 -13.36 7.28
C ARG A 112 -10.36 -13.45 6.02
N GLN A 113 -10.53 -14.66 5.49
CA GLN A 113 -11.33 -14.87 4.27
C GLN A 113 -12.79 -14.44 4.40
N ASP A 114 -13.39 -14.60 5.59
CA ASP A 114 -14.76 -14.13 5.86
C ASP A 114 -14.86 -12.59 5.80
N THR A 115 -13.80 -11.88 6.20
CA THR A 115 -13.72 -10.42 6.08
C THR A 115 -13.67 -9.97 4.61
N THR A 116 -12.97 -10.71 3.75
CA THR A 116 -12.87 -10.34 2.32
C THR A 116 -14.17 -10.50 1.54
N VAL A 117 -15.10 -11.34 2.01
CA VAL A 117 -16.39 -11.54 1.32
C VAL A 117 -17.31 -10.33 1.45
N VAL A 118 -17.17 -9.56 2.51
CA VAL A 118 -18.03 -8.39 2.78
C VAL A 118 -17.92 -7.30 1.71
N ILE A 119 -16.79 -7.24 1.00
CA ILE A 119 -16.59 -6.24 -0.07
C ILE A 119 -17.25 -6.61 -1.41
N HIS A 120 -17.65 -7.88 -1.61
CA HIS A 120 -18.12 -8.34 -2.91
C HIS A 120 -19.33 -7.56 -3.47
N PRO A 121 -20.38 -7.23 -2.68
CA PRO A 121 -21.51 -6.48 -3.22
C PRO A 121 -21.17 -5.03 -3.63
N LEU A 122 -20.05 -4.50 -3.13
CA LEU A 122 -19.53 -3.18 -3.54
C LEU A 122 -18.74 -3.23 -4.85
N THR A 123 -18.31 -4.43 -5.26
CA THR A 123 -17.45 -4.62 -6.45
C THR A 123 -18.22 -5.06 -7.70
N ASP A 124 -19.53 -5.13 -7.63
CA ASP A 124 -20.38 -5.44 -8.78
C ASP A 124 -21.41 -4.33 -9.06
N HIS A 125 -22.28 -4.54 -10.04
CA HIS A 125 -23.29 -3.56 -10.47
C HIS A 125 -24.22 -3.07 -9.35
N ARG A 126 -24.40 -3.84 -8.30
CA ARG A 126 -25.25 -3.49 -7.15
C ARG A 126 -24.70 -2.31 -6.36
N ARG A 127 -23.37 -2.24 -6.21
CA ARG A 127 -22.69 -1.18 -5.44
C ARG A 127 -23.35 -0.94 -4.08
N THR A 128 -23.59 -2.01 -3.34
CA THR A 128 -24.27 -1.98 -2.04
C THR A 128 -23.42 -2.62 -0.96
N LEU A 129 -23.61 -2.18 0.28
CA LEU A 129 -22.96 -2.75 1.47
C LEU A 129 -24.05 -3.17 2.47
N PRO A 130 -24.32 -4.46 2.64
CA PRO A 130 -25.23 -4.95 3.68
C PRO A 130 -24.64 -4.72 5.08
N LEU A 131 -25.43 -4.13 5.96
CA LEU A 131 -25.13 -3.97 7.38
C LEU A 131 -26.04 -4.93 8.17
N ASP A 132 -25.76 -6.24 8.08
CA ASP A 132 -26.67 -7.30 8.57
C ASP A 132 -27.06 -7.09 10.04
N LYS A 133 -26.09 -6.74 10.89
CA LYS A 133 -26.35 -6.49 12.32
C LYS A 133 -27.23 -5.27 12.57
N LYS A 134 -27.28 -4.34 11.62
CA LYS A 134 -28.09 -3.12 11.69
C LYS A 134 -29.44 -3.26 10.99
N GLY A 135 -29.58 -4.26 10.12
CA GLY A 135 -30.76 -4.42 9.27
C GLY A 135 -30.86 -3.34 8.17
N GLU A 136 -29.74 -2.82 7.68
CA GLU A 136 -29.68 -1.76 6.69
C GLU A 136 -28.84 -2.23 5.47
N VAL A 137 -29.18 -1.74 4.28
CA VAL A 137 -28.35 -1.88 3.09
C VAL A 137 -27.95 -0.47 2.63
N VAL A 138 -26.65 -0.20 2.65
CA VAL A 138 -26.08 1.07 2.20
C VAL A 138 -25.83 1.01 0.70
N ALA A 139 -26.46 1.90 -0.07
CA ALA A 139 -26.05 2.16 -1.45
C ALA A 139 -24.76 3.01 -1.46
N ALA A 140 -23.74 2.55 -2.12
CA ALA A 140 -22.49 3.30 -2.20
C ALA A 140 -22.70 4.62 -2.98
N HIS A 141 -22.13 5.69 -2.45
CA HIS A 141 -22.10 6.98 -3.11
C HIS A 141 -21.53 6.86 -4.54
N PRO A 142 -22.01 7.62 -5.53
CA PRO A 142 -21.49 7.58 -6.91
C PRO A 142 -19.98 7.72 -7.01
N ASP A 143 -19.39 8.54 -6.15
CA ASP A 143 -17.95 8.83 -6.10
C ASP A 143 -17.12 7.83 -5.29
N PHE A 144 -17.76 6.85 -4.64
CA PHE A 144 -17.07 5.81 -3.89
C PHE A 144 -16.24 4.92 -4.82
N GLN A 145 -15.01 4.67 -4.45
CA GLN A 145 -14.17 3.65 -5.09
C GLN A 145 -13.51 2.76 -4.02
N LEU A 146 -13.52 1.45 -4.28
CA LEU A 146 -12.76 0.49 -3.51
C LEU A 146 -11.42 0.23 -4.19
N VAL A 147 -10.34 0.40 -3.44
CA VAL A 147 -8.98 0.03 -3.85
C VAL A 147 -8.44 -0.99 -2.87
N ILE A 148 -7.87 -2.08 -3.36
CA ILE A 148 -7.19 -3.08 -2.53
C ILE A 148 -5.75 -3.23 -2.97
N SER A 149 -4.87 -3.65 -2.07
CA SER A 149 -3.51 -4.05 -2.41
C SER A 149 -3.18 -5.44 -1.90
N TYR A 150 -2.28 -6.11 -2.59
CA TYR A 150 -1.62 -7.29 -2.09
C TYR A 150 -0.27 -7.53 -2.78
N ASN A 151 0.56 -8.34 -2.15
CA ASN A 151 1.84 -8.75 -2.68
C ASN A 151 1.77 -10.21 -3.14
N PRO A 152 1.83 -10.49 -4.46
CA PRO A 152 1.66 -11.85 -4.99
C PRO A 152 2.83 -12.80 -4.73
N GLY A 153 3.93 -12.34 -4.14
CA GLY A 153 5.14 -13.15 -3.95
C GLY A 153 5.32 -13.76 -2.54
N TYR A 154 4.56 -13.31 -1.55
CA TYR A 154 4.78 -13.63 -0.13
C TYR A 154 3.94 -14.77 0.42
N GLN A 155 3.05 -15.35 -0.39
CA GLN A 155 1.97 -16.11 0.18
C GLN A 155 2.23 -17.60 0.10
N SER A 156 2.14 -18.27 1.25
CA SER A 156 1.80 -19.68 1.27
C SER A 156 0.51 -19.85 0.46
N LEU A 157 0.35 -20.98 -0.23
CA LEU A 157 -0.87 -21.34 -0.99
C LEU A 157 -2.19 -21.14 -0.22
N MET A 158 -2.11 -20.88 1.09
CA MET A 158 -3.24 -20.68 2.01
C MET A 158 -3.70 -19.23 2.16
N LYS A 159 -2.89 -18.23 1.75
CA LYS A 159 -3.19 -16.81 1.92
C LYS A 159 -3.31 -16.03 0.60
N ASP A 160 -3.88 -16.62 -0.43
CA ASP A 160 -4.13 -15.91 -1.69
C ASP A 160 -5.62 -15.55 -1.84
N LEU A 161 -5.90 -14.46 -2.61
CA LEU A 161 -7.26 -14.09 -2.94
C LEU A 161 -7.88 -15.15 -3.87
N LYS A 162 -9.12 -15.53 -3.56
CA LYS A 162 -9.88 -16.44 -4.41
C LYS A 162 -10.02 -15.86 -5.83
N PRO A 163 -9.99 -16.70 -6.89
CA PRO A 163 -10.18 -16.25 -8.26
C PRO A 163 -11.47 -15.42 -8.44
N SER A 164 -12.54 -15.79 -7.75
CA SER A 164 -13.81 -15.06 -7.77
C SER A 164 -13.72 -13.66 -7.19
N THR A 165 -12.79 -13.40 -6.26
CA THR A 165 -12.49 -12.06 -5.75
C THR A 165 -11.63 -11.28 -6.74
N LYS A 166 -10.54 -11.89 -7.23
CA LYS A 166 -9.61 -11.25 -8.19
C LYS A 166 -10.32 -10.74 -9.45
N GLN A 167 -11.23 -11.55 -10.01
CA GLN A 167 -11.96 -11.21 -11.25
C GLN A 167 -12.97 -10.07 -11.12
N ARG A 168 -13.10 -9.47 -9.94
CA ARG A 168 -13.98 -8.31 -9.71
C ARG A 168 -13.26 -6.99 -9.85
N PHE A 169 -11.94 -6.97 -9.99
CA PHE A 169 -11.11 -5.77 -9.94
C PHE A 169 -10.39 -5.52 -11.27
N ALA A 170 -10.25 -4.24 -11.61
CA ALA A 170 -9.21 -3.81 -12.53
C ALA A 170 -7.85 -3.90 -11.81
N ALA A 171 -6.93 -4.70 -12.35
CA ALA A 171 -5.66 -4.99 -11.68
C ALA A 171 -4.51 -4.20 -12.29
N PHE A 172 -3.71 -3.57 -11.44
CA PHE A 172 -2.51 -2.83 -11.82
C PHE A 172 -1.29 -3.51 -11.20
N ASP A 173 -0.31 -3.81 -12.03
CA ASP A 173 0.94 -4.40 -11.59
C ASP A 173 1.94 -3.28 -11.27
N PHE A 174 2.46 -3.30 -10.04
CA PHE A 174 3.50 -2.41 -9.55
C PHE A 174 4.80 -3.18 -9.39
N ASP A 175 5.89 -2.52 -9.68
CA ASP A 175 7.23 -3.02 -9.38
C ASP A 175 8.09 -1.87 -8.85
N TYR A 176 9.33 -2.17 -8.49
CA TYR A 176 10.28 -1.11 -8.13
C TYR A 176 10.55 -0.21 -9.34
N PRO A 177 10.70 1.11 -9.12
CA PRO A 177 11.00 2.02 -10.21
C PRO A 177 12.31 1.65 -10.92
N GLU A 178 12.40 2.03 -12.21
CA GLU A 178 13.67 1.98 -12.93
C GLU A 178 14.75 2.74 -12.17
N PRO A 179 16.03 2.30 -12.22
CA PRO A 179 17.08 2.80 -11.35
C PRO A 179 17.24 4.31 -11.34
N ALA A 180 17.20 4.93 -12.51
CA ALA A 180 17.35 6.38 -12.64
C ALA A 180 16.18 7.13 -11.97
N LEU A 181 14.97 6.62 -12.17
CA LEU A 181 13.75 7.17 -11.54
C LEU A 181 13.75 6.93 -10.03
N GLU A 182 14.17 5.76 -9.58
CA GLU A 182 14.26 5.46 -8.15
C GLU A 182 15.27 6.38 -7.44
N ALA A 183 16.43 6.64 -8.06
CA ALA A 183 17.40 7.57 -7.53
C ALA A 183 16.85 9.01 -7.46
N GLU A 184 16.09 9.46 -8.47
CA GLU A 184 15.38 10.76 -8.43
C GLU A 184 14.38 10.81 -7.26
N ILE A 185 13.59 9.74 -7.08
CA ILE A 185 12.61 9.65 -5.98
C ILE A 185 13.31 9.75 -4.63
N VAL A 186 14.38 8.97 -4.41
CA VAL A 186 15.15 8.98 -3.17
C VAL A 186 15.75 10.35 -2.90
N ALA A 187 16.42 10.95 -3.89
CA ALA A 187 17.02 12.27 -3.76
C ALA A 187 15.97 13.34 -3.42
N ARG A 188 14.83 13.31 -4.08
CA ARG A 188 13.76 14.31 -3.85
C ARG A 188 13.04 14.13 -2.52
N GLU A 189 12.79 12.88 -2.09
CA GLU A 189 12.13 12.62 -0.81
C GLU A 189 13.01 12.96 0.40
N THR A 190 14.32 12.79 0.25
CA THR A 190 15.25 12.93 1.40
C THR A 190 16.08 14.21 1.37
N GLY A 191 16.33 14.76 0.18
CA GLY A 191 17.28 15.85 -0.03
C GLY A 191 18.74 15.39 -0.13
N ILE A 192 19.00 14.07 -0.24
CA ILE A 192 20.34 13.54 -0.44
C ILE A 192 20.84 13.88 -1.86
N ASP A 193 22.14 14.01 -2.03
CA ASP A 193 22.71 14.25 -3.37
C ASP A 193 22.47 13.08 -4.33
N ALA A 194 22.44 13.39 -5.64
CA ALA A 194 22.08 12.44 -6.68
C ALA A 194 23.07 11.27 -6.82
N ASP A 195 24.36 11.49 -6.57
CA ASP A 195 25.37 10.44 -6.64
C ASP A 195 25.18 9.41 -5.53
N THR A 196 25.00 9.87 -4.30
CA THR A 196 24.69 8.99 -3.16
C THR A 196 23.37 8.25 -3.37
N ALA A 197 22.32 8.92 -3.87
CA ALA A 197 21.06 8.26 -4.20
C ALA A 197 21.25 7.14 -5.25
N ALA A 198 22.00 7.39 -6.31
CA ALA A 198 22.29 6.40 -7.33
C ALA A 198 23.09 5.19 -6.79
N ARG A 199 24.05 5.43 -5.89
CA ARG A 199 24.82 4.36 -5.23
C ARG A 199 23.92 3.50 -4.33
N LEU A 200 23.03 4.12 -3.57
CA LEU A 200 22.05 3.40 -2.73
C LEU A 200 21.12 2.53 -3.58
N VAL A 201 20.61 3.06 -4.68
CA VAL A 201 19.77 2.30 -5.63
C VAL A 201 20.53 1.15 -6.27
N LYS A 202 21.80 1.34 -6.64
CA LYS A 202 22.65 0.26 -7.14
C LYS A 202 22.77 -0.90 -6.14
N LEU A 203 22.93 -0.59 -4.85
CA LEU A 203 22.92 -1.61 -3.80
C LEU A 203 21.56 -2.32 -3.70
N ALA A 204 20.45 -1.56 -3.77
CA ALA A 204 19.10 -2.14 -3.74
C ALA A 204 18.89 -3.13 -4.88
N GLN A 205 19.37 -2.79 -6.10
CA GLN A 205 19.31 -3.70 -7.24
C GLN A 205 20.14 -4.98 -7.04
N ALA A 206 21.35 -4.85 -6.48
CA ALA A 206 22.15 -6.03 -6.14
C ALA A 206 21.40 -6.96 -5.18
N ALA A 207 20.74 -6.42 -4.16
CA ALA A 207 19.91 -7.19 -3.23
C ALA A 207 18.68 -7.83 -3.92
N ARG A 208 18.01 -7.08 -4.82
CA ARG A 208 16.84 -7.59 -5.57
C ARG A 208 17.21 -8.75 -6.51
N ASN A 209 18.41 -8.72 -7.08
CA ASN A 209 18.92 -9.81 -7.93
C ASN A 209 19.16 -11.13 -7.16
N LEU A 210 19.23 -11.08 -5.82
CA LEU A 210 19.32 -12.27 -4.97
C LEU A 210 17.95 -12.87 -4.63
N LYS A 211 16.84 -12.29 -5.12
CA LYS A 211 15.51 -12.87 -4.95
C LYS A 211 15.43 -14.26 -5.58
N GLY A 212 14.96 -15.23 -4.82
CA GLY A 212 14.96 -16.63 -5.25
C GLY A 212 16.30 -17.38 -5.06
N HIS A 213 17.35 -16.66 -4.66
CA HIS A 213 18.67 -17.20 -4.33
C HIS A 213 19.00 -16.97 -2.85
N GLY A 214 18.04 -17.30 -1.98
CA GLY A 214 18.17 -17.14 -0.53
C GLY A 214 17.44 -15.92 0.04
N LEU A 215 17.07 -14.93 -0.77
CA LEU A 215 16.17 -13.85 -0.35
C LEU A 215 14.73 -14.11 -0.82
N SER A 216 13.79 -13.96 0.08
CA SER A 216 12.35 -13.96 -0.26
C SER A 216 11.95 -12.68 -1.01
N GLU A 217 12.48 -11.56 -0.60
CA GLU A 217 12.33 -10.24 -1.24
C GLU A 217 13.61 -9.41 -1.11
N GLY A 218 13.88 -8.56 -2.10
CA GLY A 218 15.00 -7.64 -2.08
C GLY A 218 14.70 -6.35 -1.31
N THR A 219 15.69 -5.47 -1.26
CA THR A 219 15.57 -4.15 -0.62
C THR A 219 14.51 -3.29 -1.31
N SER A 220 13.51 -2.84 -0.56
CA SER A 220 12.46 -1.95 -1.05
C SER A 220 12.94 -0.50 -1.18
N THR A 221 12.29 0.31 -2.02
CA THR A 221 12.55 1.76 -2.12
C THR A 221 12.42 2.46 -0.77
N ARG A 222 11.51 2.00 0.09
CA ARG A 222 11.38 2.51 1.48
C ARG A 222 12.68 2.35 2.26
N LEU A 223 13.34 1.21 2.16
CA LEU A 223 14.61 0.95 2.86
C LEU A 223 15.76 1.80 2.28
N VAL A 224 15.73 2.07 0.97
CA VAL A 224 16.68 3.00 0.34
C VAL A 224 16.52 4.41 0.91
N VAL A 225 15.28 4.90 1.02
CA VAL A 225 14.97 6.19 1.66
C VAL A 225 15.46 6.23 3.12
N TYR A 226 15.28 5.15 3.88
CA TYR A 226 15.77 5.08 5.27
C TYR A 226 17.29 5.16 5.34
N ALA A 227 18.02 4.46 4.46
CA ALA A 227 19.47 4.56 4.38
C ALA A 227 19.93 6.00 4.08
N ALA A 228 19.30 6.66 3.11
CA ALA A 228 19.55 8.05 2.76
C ALA A 228 19.31 9.00 3.96
N GLN A 229 18.22 8.81 4.70
CA GLN A 229 17.91 9.59 5.89
C GLN A 229 18.96 9.40 7.00
N LEU A 230 19.47 8.19 7.21
CA LEU A 230 20.55 7.91 8.17
C LEU A 230 21.84 8.61 7.77
N ILE A 231 22.20 8.59 6.48
CA ILE A 231 23.40 9.29 5.97
C ILE A 231 23.27 10.80 6.20
N LEU A 232 22.13 11.40 5.92
CA LEU A 232 21.88 12.82 6.18
C LEU A 232 21.95 13.19 7.68
N ARG A 233 21.78 12.22 8.57
CA ARG A 233 21.99 12.39 10.03
C ARG A 233 23.42 12.14 10.49
N GLY A 234 24.37 11.99 9.56
CA GLY A 234 25.79 11.83 9.84
C GLY A 234 26.23 10.38 10.06
N ILE A 235 25.38 9.40 9.77
CA ILE A 235 25.81 8.00 9.82
C ILE A 235 26.64 7.68 8.56
N ALA A 236 27.78 7.02 8.74
CA ALA A 236 28.63 6.61 7.63
C ALA A 236 27.82 5.75 6.63
N PRO A 237 27.95 5.97 5.30
CA PRO A 237 27.15 5.30 4.28
C PRO A 237 27.10 3.76 4.42
N ARG A 238 28.26 3.14 4.68
CA ARG A 238 28.33 1.67 4.87
C ARG A 238 27.48 1.20 6.06
N ALA A 239 27.55 1.92 7.19
CA ALA A 239 26.76 1.59 8.38
C ALA A 239 25.25 1.81 8.15
N ALA A 240 24.90 2.89 7.47
CA ALA A 240 23.51 3.18 7.09
C ALA A 240 22.93 2.08 6.20
N CYS A 241 23.67 1.66 5.17
CA CYS A 241 23.27 0.56 4.27
C CYS A 241 23.07 -0.76 5.02
N ARG A 242 24.04 -1.15 5.87
CA ARG A 242 23.91 -2.37 6.68
C ARG A 242 22.66 -2.34 7.55
N THR A 243 22.42 -1.20 8.19
CA THR A 243 21.30 -1.06 9.14
C THR A 243 19.94 -1.02 8.47
N ALA A 244 19.81 -0.23 7.39
CA ALA A 244 18.52 0.03 6.77
C ALA A 244 18.21 -0.88 5.58
N MET A 245 19.22 -1.40 4.85
CA MET A 245 19.00 -2.10 3.61
C MET A 245 19.33 -3.60 3.67
N VAL A 246 20.22 -4.04 4.56
CA VAL A 246 20.65 -5.45 4.63
C VAL A 246 19.99 -6.19 5.79
N ARG A 247 20.15 -5.70 7.01
CA ARG A 247 19.63 -6.38 8.21
C ARG A 247 18.12 -6.62 8.21
N PRO A 248 17.27 -5.71 7.66
CA PRO A 248 15.83 -5.95 7.63
C PRO A 248 15.37 -7.03 6.64
N ILE A 249 16.20 -7.43 5.68
CA ILE A 249 15.81 -8.34 4.60
C ILE A 249 16.34 -9.75 4.77
N THR A 250 17.36 -9.96 5.64
CA THR A 250 17.93 -11.29 5.87
C THR A 250 18.63 -11.41 7.21
N ASP A 251 18.53 -12.60 7.81
CA ASP A 251 19.34 -13.05 8.95
C ASP A 251 20.43 -14.07 8.54
N ASP A 252 20.45 -14.49 7.28
CA ASP A 252 21.43 -15.41 6.71
C ASP A 252 22.80 -14.73 6.63
N ALA A 253 23.82 -15.41 7.21
CA ALA A 253 25.18 -14.88 7.31
C ALA A 253 25.88 -14.75 5.95
N ASP A 254 25.68 -15.72 5.06
CA ASP A 254 26.35 -15.77 3.74
C ASP A 254 25.78 -14.68 2.82
N ILE A 255 24.47 -14.46 2.89
CA ILE A 255 23.81 -13.38 2.14
C ILE A 255 24.23 -12.02 2.69
N ARG A 256 24.34 -11.87 4.02
CA ARG A 256 24.85 -10.64 4.63
C ARG A 256 26.26 -10.33 4.18
N GLU A 257 27.15 -11.32 4.18
CA GLU A 257 28.53 -11.16 3.72
C GLU A 257 28.59 -10.75 2.24
N THR A 258 27.77 -11.39 1.40
CA THR A 258 27.67 -11.04 -0.03
C THR A 258 27.25 -9.59 -0.21
N LEU A 259 26.23 -9.11 0.52
CA LEU A 259 25.76 -7.75 0.47
C LEU A 259 26.75 -6.75 1.10
N ASP A 260 27.49 -7.15 2.12
CA ASP A 260 28.58 -6.35 2.71
C ASP A 260 29.72 -6.11 1.71
N HIS A 261 30.10 -7.13 0.94
CA HIS A 261 31.06 -6.96 -0.15
C HIS A 261 30.54 -5.96 -1.22
N ALA A 262 29.25 -6.04 -1.56
CA ALA A 262 28.63 -5.08 -2.47
C ALA A 262 28.63 -3.64 -1.90
N ILE A 263 28.36 -3.47 -0.61
CA ILE A 263 28.45 -2.18 0.07
C ILE A 263 29.88 -1.62 -0.01
N ASP A 264 30.88 -2.45 0.29
CA ASP A 264 32.26 -2.02 0.28
C ASP A 264 32.75 -1.63 -1.12
N ALA A 265 32.29 -2.31 -2.16
CA ALA A 265 32.58 -1.98 -3.55
C ALA A 265 31.88 -0.70 -4.04
N ILE A 266 30.67 -0.40 -3.56
CA ILE A 266 29.88 0.76 -3.98
C ILE A 266 30.30 2.03 -3.20
N PHE A 267 30.63 1.87 -1.93
CA PHE A 267 31.01 2.97 -1.03
C PHE A 267 32.51 2.90 -0.62
N ALA A 268 33.34 2.55 -1.58
CA ALA A 268 34.80 2.49 -1.40
C ALA A 268 35.37 3.86 -1.00
#